data_fabee34234cf591a578199be09718397
#
_entry.id   fabee34234cf591a578199be09718397
#
_cell.length_a   1.000
_cell.length_b   1.000
_cell.length_c   1.000
_cell.angle_alpha   90.00
_cell.angle_beta   90.00
_cell.angle_gamma   90.00
#
_symmetry.space_group_name_H-M   'P 1'
#
loop_
_entity.id
_entity.type
_entity.pdbx_description
1 polymer ?
#
loop_
_entity_poly.entity_id
_entity_poly.type
_entity_poly.pdbx_seq_one_letter_code
_entity_poly.pdbx_strand_id
1 'polypeptide(L)'
;STTVNARLSTDNVNFKGDSSADVGVEMLNVNHDFGAVDVTLGRYGMTLGNQGGWLYNSSYGFDGAQLAADFGKVNVAVGYGQFNSARNTQFDITDCDDPANKGAFIDNHDTFYAKANADLGAFDLYANYYTNMESKAQLDYDIWGVGLVIPVSQFRVFGEYWQDTTFKGEDDAWNAGIGYGMKDLKKPGTWSLDVAYNNVGEGVYLGG
;
A
#
# COMPACT_ATOMS: atom_id res chain seq x y z
N SER A 1 2.45 -21.88 12.17
CA SER A 1 3.91 -21.70 11.93
C SER A 1 4.35 -20.30 12.26
N THR A 2 5.65 -20.09 12.61
CA THR A 2 6.21 -18.77 12.90
C THR A 2 7.36 -18.48 11.93
N THR A 3 7.34 -17.32 11.31
CA THR A 3 8.39 -16.82 10.42
C THR A 3 8.89 -15.48 10.92
N VAL A 4 10.21 -15.29 10.96
CA VAL A 4 10.84 -14.00 11.21
C VAL A 4 11.45 -13.52 9.91
N ASN A 5 11.08 -12.33 9.47
CA ASN A 5 11.63 -11.70 8.29
C ASN A 5 12.49 -10.51 8.70
N ALA A 6 13.70 -10.46 8.19
CA ALA A 6 14.61 -9.34 8.39
C ALA A 6 15.24 -8.95 7.06
N ARG A 7 15.32 -7.66 6.79
CA ARG A 7 16.06 -7.08 5.67
C ARG A 7 16.96 -5.97 6.19
N LEU A 8 18.22 -6.13 5.94
CA LEU A 8 19.24 -5.13 6.23
C LEU A 8 19.65 -4.45 4.93
N SER A 9 19.82 -3.16 4.97
CA SER A 9 20.43 -2.39 3.89
C SER A 9 21.67 -1.69 4.36
N THR A 10 22.57 -1.44 3.46
CA THR A 10 23.74 -0.61 3.69
C THR A 10 23.89 0.34 2.51
N ASP A 11 23.95 1.62 2.81
CA ASP A 11 24.21 2.64 1.83
C ASP A 11 25.73 2.87 1.72
N ASN A 12 26.21 3.10 0.49
CA ASN A 12 27.61 3.48 0.23
C ASN A 12 28.67 2.44 0.62
N VAL A 13 28.47 1.17 0.33
CA VAL A 13 29.56 0.18 0.42
C VAL A 13 30.62 0.48 -0.63
N ASN A 14 31.70 1.11 -0.23
CA ASN A 14 32.86 1.31 -1.06
C ASN A 14 33.89 0.18 -0.80
N PHE A 15 34.02 -0.73 -1.73
CA PHE A 15 35.01 -1.83 -1.64
C PHE A 15 36.48 -1.36 -1.65
N LYS A 16 36.73 -0.06 -1.75
CA LYS A 16 38.07 0.53 -1.72
C LYS A 16 38.51 1.16 -0.39
N GLY A 17 37.75 0.89 0.66
CA GLY A 17 38.32 0.94 2.00
C GLY A 17 38.24 2.25 2.80
N ASP A 18 37.36 3.21 2.45
CA ASP A 18 37.26 4.46 3.22
C ASP A 18 35.79 4.94 3.36
N SER A 19 34.89 4.08 3.75
CA SER A 19 33.52 4.47 3.98
C SER A 19 32.99 3.92 5.30
N SER A 20 32.43 4.81 6.12
CA SER A 20 31.48 4.43 7.15
C SER A 20 30.22 3.92 6.47
N ALA A 21 30.04 2.61 6.36
CA ALA A 21 28.80 2.03 5.89
C ALA A 21 27.81 2.02 7.07
N ASP A 22 26.74 2.79 6.98
CA ASP A 22 25.63 2.68 7.90
C ASP A 22 24.79 1.45 7.54
N VAL A 23 24.54 0.59 8.51
CA VAL A 23 23.64 -0.56 8.35
C VAL A 23 22.28 -0.18 8.89
N GLY A 24 21.31 -0.09 7.99
CA GLY A 24 19.91 0.14 8.32
C GLY A 24 19.11 -1.16 8.41
N VAL A 25 18.13 -1.19 9.29
CA VAL A 25 17.10 -2.24 9.30
C VAL A 25 15.92 -1.75 8.47
N GLU A 26 15.76 -2.25 7.26
CA GLU A 26 14.64 -1.89 6.38
C GLU A 26 13.35 -2.59 6.76
N MET A 27 13.44 -3.86 7.13
CA MET A 27 12.28 -4.67 7.52
C MET A 27 12.67 -5.57 8.68
N LEU A 28 11.80 -5.64 9.67
CA LEU A 28 11.88 -6.62 10.75
C LEU A 28 10.47 -6.91 11.23
N ASN A 29 9.97 -8.10 10.95
CA ASN A 29 8.68 -8.54 11.44
C ASN A 29 8.66 -10.01 11.81
N VAL A 30 7.69 -10.34 12.64
CA VAL A 30 7.31 -11.71 13.00
C VAL A 30 5.92 -11.95 12.45
N ASN A 31 5.77 -13.00 11.67
CA ASN A 31 4.48 -13.51 11.23
C ASN A 31 4.21 -14.86 11.91
N HIS A 32 3.03 -15.00 12.50
CA HIS A 32 2.56 -16.27 13.06
C HIS A 32 1.25 -16.68 12.43
N ASP A 33 1.28 -17.84 11.78
CA ASP A 33 0.13 -18.50 11.18
C ASP A 33 -0.53 -19.43 12.24
N PHE A 34 -1.77 -19.09 12.58
CA PHE A 34 -2.66 -19.88 13.45
C PHE A 34 -3.62 -20.78 12.65
N GLY A 35 -3.44 -20.90 11.34
CA GLY A 35 -4.28 -21.65 10.41
C GLY A 35 -5.23 -20.75 9.64
N ALA A 36 -6.37 -20.37 10.20
CA ALA A 36 -7.31 -19.47 9.54
C ALA A 36 -6.97 -17.97 9.72
N VAL A 37 -6.07 -17.66 10.63
CA VAL A 37 -5.68 -16.27 10.96
C VAL A 37 -4.17 -16.16 11.02
N ASP A 38 -3.63 -15.17 10.36
CA ASP A 38 -2.24 -14.75 10.41
C ASP A 38 -2.08 -13.48 11.24
N VAL A 39 -1.07 -13.44 12.09
CA VAL A 39 -0.69 -12.26 12.86
C VAL A 39 0.69 -11.81 12.41
N THR A 40 0.81 -10.55 12.00
CA THR A 40 2.11 -9.93 11.67
C THR A 40 2.37 -8.79 12.63
N LEU A 41 3.56 -8.74 13.21
CA LEU A 41 4.01 -7.70 14.13
C LEU A 41 5.38 -7.14 13.69
N GLY A 42 5.51 -5.83 13.68
CA GLY A 42 6.76 -5.12 13.33
C GLY A 42 6.66 -4.36 12.01
N ARG A 43 7.78 -4.25 11.30
CA ARG A 43 7.87 -3.51 10.03
C ARG A 43 7.61 -4.42 8.85
N TYR A 44 6.60 -4.12 8.05
CA TYR A 44 6.18 -4.91 6.88
C TYR A 44 5.77 -4.04 5.69
N GLY A 45 5.60 -4.69 4.54
CA GLY A 45 5.18 -4.03 3.31
C GLY A 45 3.74 -3.54 3.33
N MET A 46 3.51 -2.40 2.72
CA MET A 46 2.18 -1.82 2.53
C MET A 46 2.01 -1.38 1.08
N THR A 47 0.85 -1.69 0.53
CA THR A 47 0.44 -1.24 -0.82
C THR A 47 -0.96 -0.68 -0.78
N LEU A 48 -1.18 0.44 -1.46
CA LEU A 48 -2.48 1.01 -1.78
C LEU A 48 -2.65 1.08 -3.29
N GLY A 49 -3.82 0.68 -3.75
CA GLY A 49 -4.04 0.47 -5.18
C GLY A 49 -3.73 -0.97 -5.60
N ASN A 50 -4.74 -1.67 -6.13
CA ASN A 50 -4.66 -3.11 -6.38
C ASN A 50 -3.83 -3.46 -7.61
N GLN A 51 -3.70 -2.54 -8.56
CA GLN A 51 -2.90 -2.73 -9.77
C GLN A 51 -1.47 -2.21 -9.56
N GLY A 52 -0.68 -2.98 -8.77
CA GLY A 52 0.73 -2.69 -8.54
C GLY A 52 1.02 -1.61 -7.48
N GLY A 53 0.03 -1.25 -6.67
CA GLY A 53 0.22 -0.24 -5.62
C GLY A 53 0.48 1.15 -6.18
N TRP A 54 -0.33 1.57 -7.12
CA TRP A 54 -0.14 2.83 -7.86
C TRP A 54 -0.31 4.10 -7.02
N LEU A 55 -0.98 3.99 -5.84
CA LEU A 55 -1.09 5.08 -4.87
C LEU A 55 0.01 5.06 -3.81
N TYR A 56 0.42 3.87 -3.41
CA TYR A 56 1.53 3.65 -2.48
C TYR A 56 2.06 2.24 -2.62
N ASN A 57 3.37 2.09 -2.67
CA ASN A 57 4.02 0.78 -2.75
C ASN A 57 5.35 0.79 -2.02
N SER A 58 5.38 0.21 -0.83
CA SER A 58 6.62 0.07 -0.08
C SER A 58 6.75 -1.34 0.51
N SER A 59 7.91 -1.95 0.32
CA SER A 59 8.23 -3.27 0.89
C SER A 59 8.38 -3.26 2.42
N TYR A 60 8.50 -2.09 3.02
CA TYR A 60 8.74 -1.87 4.46
C TYR A 60 8.05 -0.58 4.95
N GLY A 61 6.93 -0.24 4.34
CA GLY A 61 6.27 1.04 4.51
C GLY A 61 5.38 1.17 5.74
N PHE A 62 5.24 0.13 6.58
CA PHE A 62 4.34 0.19 7.72
C PHE A 62 4.94 -0.48 8.96
N ASP A 63 4.93 0.23 10.08
CA ASP A 63 5.35 -0.24 11.40
C ASP A 63 4.12 -0.48 12.27
N GLY A 64 3.80 -1.75 12.59
CA GLY A 64 2.57 -2.00 13.33
C GLY A 64 2.24 -3.48 13.54
N ALA A 65 0.95 -3.72 13.69
CA ALA A 65 0.35 -5.04 13.82
C ALA A 65 -0.73 -5.24 12.76
N GLN A 66 -0.79 -6.45 12.21
CA GLN A 66 -1.83 -6.88 11.27
C GLN A 66 -2.42 -8.22 11.71
N LEU A 67 -3.73 -8.33 11.59
CA LEU A 67 -4.47 -9.60 11.57
C LEU A 67 -5.00 -9.81 10.16
N ALA A 68 -4.71 -10.97 9.57
CA ALA A 68 -5.25 -11.36 8.27
C ALA A 68 -5.97 -12.70 8.40
N ALA A 69 -7.06 -12.87 7.67
CA ALA A 69 -7.81 -14.11 7.65
C ALA A 69 -8.19 -14.47 6.21
N ASP A 70 -8.08 -15.77 5.89
CA ASP A 70 -8.45 -16.35 4.60
C ASP A 70 -9.68 -17.25 4.78
N PHE A 71 -10.77 -16.88 4.11
CA PHE A 71 -12.03 -17.63 4.05
C PHE A 71 -12.24 -18.29 2.67
N GLY A 72 -11.15 -18.60 1.98
CA GLY A 72 -11.12 -19.23 0.67
C GLY A 72 -11.32 -18.23 -0.47
N LYS A 73 -12.55 -17.76 -0.68
CA LYS A 73 -12.84 -16.74 -1.71
C LYS A 73 -12.72 -15.30 -1.21
N VAL A 74 -12.64 -15.12 0.09
CA VAL A 74 -12.57 -13.79 0.70
C VAL A 74 -11.38 -13.74 1.65
N ASN A 75 -10.49 -12.79 1.40
CA ASN A 75 -9.38 -12.49 2.29
C ASN A 75 -9.63 -11.12 2.93
N VAL A 76 -9.46 -11.03 4.23
CA VAL A 76 -9.57 -9.78 4.97
C VAL A 76 -8.31 -9.53 5.78
N ALA A 77 -7.95 -8.28 5.95
CA ALA A 77 -6.90 -7.88 6.85
C ALA A 77 -7.29 -6.58 7.55
N VAL A 78 -6.95 -6.50 8.83
CA VAL A 78 -7.03 -5.26 9.61
C VAL A 78 -5.71 -5.01 10.28
N GLY A 79 -5.33 -3.76 10.43
CA GLY A 79 -4.08 -3.41 11.06
C GLY A 79 -4.11 -2.05 11.72
N TYR A 80 -3.13 -1.88 12.61
CA TYR A 80 -2.91 -0.63 13.33
C TYR A 80 -1.41 -0.39 13.46
N GLY A 81 -0.98 0.83 13.24
CA GLY A 81 0.43 1.23 13.29
C GLY A 81 0.66 2.56 12.59
N GLN A 82 1.84 2.74 12.04
CA GLN A 82 2.26 3.99 11.41
C GLN A 82 2.87 3.73 10.04
N PHE A 83 2.59 4.60 9.07
CA PHE A 83 3.36 4.62 7.83
C PHE A 83 4.80 5.02 8.13
N ASN A 84 5.73 4.28 7.60
CA ASN A 84 7.15 4.58 7.72
C ASN A 84 7.61 5.40 6.52
N SER A 85 7.87 6.66 6.74
CA SER A 85 8.32 7.60 5.72
C SER A 85 9.83 7.63 5.53
N ALA A 86 10.56 6.61 5.94
CA ALA A 86 12.02 6.58 5.80
C ALA A 86 12.53 7.00 4.40
N ARG A 87 11.65 7.34 3.50
CA ARG A 87 11.91 7.94 2.19
C ARG A 87 10.94 9.09 1.90
N ASN A 88 11.07 10.21 2.66
CA ASN A 88 10.60 11.54 2.22
C ASN A 88 9.34 11.52 1.32
N THR A 89 8.26 10.90 1.76
CA THR A 89 6.96 11.13 1.14
C THR A 89 6.46 12.47 1.64
N GLN A 90 7.04 13.50 1.09
CA GLN A 90 6.60 14.86 1.34
C GLN A 90 5.41 15.10 0.42
N PHE A 91 4.22 15.16 1.01
CA PHE A 91 3.10 15.79 0.32
C PHE A 91 3.38 17.28 0.25
N ASP A 92 3.75 17.74 -0.91
CA ASP A 92 3.70 19.17 -1.20
C ASP A 92 2.25 19.51 -1.55
N ILE A 93 1.41 19.65 -0.53
CA ILE A 93 0.02 20.10 -0.68
C ILE A 93 0.05 21.60 -0.93
N THR A 94 0.69 22.02 -2.02
CA THR A 94 0.83 23.45 -2.35
C THR A 94 -0.45 24.07 -2.84
N ASP A 95 -1.36 23.25 -3.39
CA ASP A 95 -2.63 23.69 -3.97
C ASP A 95 -3.85 23.37 -3.07
N CYS A 96 -3.60 22.89 -1.86
CA CYS A 96 -4.65 22.67 -0.87
C CYS A 96 -5.25 24.02 -0.44
N ASP A 97 -6.57 24.14 -0.47
CA ASP A 97 -7.30 25.33 -0.03
C ASP A 97 -7.13 25.63 1.47
N ASP A 98 -6.64 24.66 2.24
CA ASP A 98 -6.34 24.83 3.66
C ASP A 98 -4.84 25.09 3.89
N PRO A 99 -4.45 26.35 4.22
CA PRO A 99 -3.05 26.68 4.49
C PRO A 99 -2.41 25.90 5.66
N ALA A 100 -3.24 25.27 6.53
CA ALA A 100 -2.75 24.49 7.66
C ALA A 100 -2.15 23.14 7.20
N ASN A 101 -2.53 22.67 6.01
CA ASN A 101 -2.07 21.40 5.47
C ASN A 101 -0.83 21.52 4.56
N LYS A 102 -0.32 22.74 4.35
CA LYS A 102 0.90 22.94 3.56
C LYS A 102 2.11 22.27 4.23
N GLY A 103 2.72 21.34 3.53
CA GLY A 103 3.88 20.61 4.03
C GLY A 103 3.54 19.59 5.12
N ALA A 104 2.27 19.19 5.27
CA ALA A 104 1.89 18.12 6.16
C ALA A 104 2.40 16.77 5.63
N PHE A 105 2.77 15.87 6.54
CA PHE A 105 3.25 14.53 6.23
C PHE A 105 2.28 13.51 6.85
N ILE A 106 2.02 12.43 6.16
CA ILE A 106 1.29 11.27 6.74
C ILE A 106 2.16 10.48 7.71
N ASP A 107 3.41 10.83 7.74
CA ASP A 107 4.47 10.26 8.51
C ASP A 107 4.21 10.23 10.01
N ASN A 108 4.42 9.07 10.63
CA ASN A 108 4.29 8.87 12.07
C ASN A 108 2.89 9.10 12.65
N HIS A 109 1.84 9.12 11.85
CA HIS A 109 0.47 9.12 12.35
C HIS A 109 -0.05 7.72 12.62
N ASP A 110 -0.66 7.55 13.78
CA ASP A 110 -1.36 6.30 14.11
C ASP A 110 -2.49 6.05 13.13
N THR A 111 -2.38 4.98 12.39
CA THR A 111 -3.29 4.60 11.31
C THR A 111 -3.98 3.29 11.65
N PHE A 112 -5.29 3.25 11.53
CA PHE A 112 -6.06 2.02 11.40
C PHE A 112 -6.33 1.77 9.91
N TYR A 113 -6.25 0.52 9.50
CA TYR A 113 -6.69 0.12 8.17
C TYR A 113 -7.47 -1.18 8.16
N ALA A 114 -8.32 -1.34 7.14
CA ALA A 114 -9.02 -2.57 6.81
C ALA A 114 -8.96 -2.82 5.30
N LYS A 115 -8.73 -4.06 4.91
CA LYS A 115 -8.68 -4.52 3.52
C LYS A 115 -9.53 -5.76 3.35
N ALA A 116 -10.21 -5.86 2.22
CA ALA A 116 -10.94 -7.06 1.82
C ALA A 116 -10.75 -7.31 0.32
N ASN A 117 -10.47 -8.56 -0.02
CA ASN A 117 -10.40 -9.03 -1.40
C ASN A 117 -11.36 -10.22 -1.55
N ALA A 118 -12.16 -10.24 -2.62
CA ALA A 118 -13.09 -11.31 -2.89
C ALA A 118 -12.95 -11.81 -4.34
N ASP A 119 -12.59 -13.08 -4.50
CA ASP A 119 -12.65 -13.81 -5.77
C ASP A 119 -14.07 -14.38 -5.95
N LEU A 120 -14.84 -13.75 -6.81
CA LEU A 120 -16.22 -14.17 -7.13
C LEU A 120 -16.29 -15.05 -8.37
N GLY A 121 -15.13 -15.45 -8.91
CA GLY A 121 -15.00 -16.32 -10.08
C GLY A 121 -15.14 -15.60 -11.41
N ALA A 122 -16.18 -14.80 -11.59
CA ALA A 122 -16.37 -13.97 -12.78
C ALA A 122 -15.58 -12.64 -12.70
N PHE A 123 -15.26 -12.19 -11.51
CA PHE A 123 -14.50 -10.96 -11.24
C PHE A 123 -13.95 -10.97 -9.81
N ASP A 124 -12.91 -10.18 -9.58
CA ASP A 124 -12.33 -9.93 -8.27
C ASP A 124 -12.74 -8.54 -7.79
N LEU A 125 -13.16 -8.44 -6.53
CA LEU A 125 -13.48 -7.19 -5.85
C LEU A 125 -12.44 -6.89 -4.79
N TYR A 126 -12.16 -5.60 -4.62
CA TYR A 126 -11.27 -5.07 -3.60
C TYR A 126 -11.96 -3.93 -2.86
N ALA A 127 -11.81 -3.91 -1.55
CA ALA A 127 -12.24 -2.79 -0.72
C ALA A 127 -11.14 -2.49 0.29
N ASN A 128 -10.86 -1.21 0.49
CA ASN A 128 -9.82 -0.77 1.41
C ASN A 128 -10.33 0.45 2.17
N TYR A 129 -9.86 0.59 3.40
CA TYR A 129 -10.14 1.71 4.27
C TYR A 129 -8.90 2.04 5.11
N TYR A 130 -8.56 3.32 5.22
CA TYR A 130 -7.47 3.83 6.03
C TYR A 130 -7.92 5.09 6.73
N THR A 131 -7.68 5.18 8.02
CA THR A 131 -8.04 6.37 8.79
C THR A 131 -6.96 6.71 9.80
N ASN A 132 -6.74 8.01 9.98
CA ASN A 132 -5.92 8.53 11.04
C ASN A 132 -6.64 8.39 12.39
N MET A 133 -5.92 7.89 13.39
CA MET A 133 -6.43 7.68 14.73
C MET A 133 -5.99 8.76 15.72
N GLU A 134 -5.19 9.73 15.31
CA GLU A 134 -4.70 10.80 16.17
C GLU A 134 -5.61 12.02 16.12
N SER A 135 -6.14 12.43 17.27
CA SER A 135 -7.05 13.58 17.40
C SER A 135 -6.42 14.95 17.17
N LYS A 136 -5.10 15.02 16.98
CA LYS A 136 -4.30 16.25 16.80
C LYS A 136 -3.33 16.16 15.63
N ALA A 137 -3.59 15.29 14.66
CA ALA A 137 -2.78 15.18 13.48
C ALA A 137 -2.75 16.50 12.71
N GLN A 138 -1.59 16.85 12.15
CA GLN A 138 -1.47 17.99 11.24
C GLN A 138 -2.22 17.74 9.92
N LEU A 139 -2.34 16.49 9.54
CA LEU A 139 -3.13 16.02 8.41
C LEU A 139 -4.08 14.93 8.90
N ASP A 140 -5.37 15.20 8.79
CA ASP A 140 -6.40 14.20 9.00
C ASP A 140 -6.69 13.51 7.67
N TYR A 141 -6.89 12.20 7.68
CA TYR A 141 -7.30 11.45 6.49
C TYR A 141 -8.25 10.34 6.86
N ASP A 142 -9.21 10.13 5.98
CA ASP A 142 -10.22 9.09 6.04
C ASP A 142 -10.48 8.58 4.62
N ILE A 143 -9.60 7.65 4.20
CA ILE A 143 -9.48 7.20 2.81
C ILE A 143 -10.17 5.85 2.65
N TRP A 144 -11.09 5.76 1.72
CA TRP A 144 -11.66 4.49 1.29
C TRP A 144 -11.42 4.28 -0.21
N GLY A 145 -11.34 3.03 -0.61
CA GLY A 145 -11.15 2.66 -2.01
C GLY A 145 -11.84 1.36 -2.35
N VAL A 146 -12.35 1.27 -3.56
CA VAL A 146 -12.94 0.06 -4.13
C VAL A 146 -12.37 -0.19 -5.51
N GLY A 147 -12.19 -1.45 -5.85
CA GLY A 147 -11.66 -1.83 -7.15
C GLY A 147 -12.24 -3.13 -7.66
N LEU A 148 -12.18 -3.31 -8.97
CA LEU A 148 -12.72 -4.44 -9.69
C LEU A 148 -11.71 -4.90 -10.75
N VAL A 149 -11.55 -6.22 -10.87
CA VAL A 149 -10.84 -6.86 -11.98
C VAL A 149 -11.74 -7.90 -12.61
N ILE A 150 -11.96 -7.80 -13.91
CA ILE A 150 -12.77 -8.74 -14.71
C ILE A 150 -11.83 -9.48 -15.66
N PRO A 151 -11.55 -10.77 -15.43
CA PRO A 151 -10.80 -11.60 -16.38
C PRO A 151 -11.69 -11.97 -17.58
N VAL A 152 -11.16 -11.77 -18.79
CA VAL A 152 -11.82 -12.13 -20.04
C VAL A 152 -10.82 -12.88 -20.92
N SER A 153 -10.77 -14.20 -20.80
CA SER A 153 -9.79 -15.05 -21.51
C SER A 153 -8.34 -14.65 -21.15
N GLN A 154 -7.58 -14.14 -22.12
CA GLN A 154 -6.21 -13.65 -21.91
C GLN A 154 -6.14 -12.16 -21.53
N PHE A 155 -7.28 -11.49 -21.53
CA PHE A 155 -7.41 -10.09 -21.14
C PHE A 155 -7.94 -9.97 -19.71
N ARG A 156 -7.67 -8.82 -19.10
CA ARG A 156 -8.36 -8.37 -17.90
C ARG A 156 -8.72 -6.89 -18.05
N VAL A 157 -9.90 -6.53 -17.62
CA VAL A 157 -10.33 -5.14 -17.49
C VAL A 157 -10.32 -4.83 -16.01
N PHE A 158 -9.78 -3.70 -15.64
CA PHE A 158 -9.71 -3.31 -14.24
C PHE A 158 -9.99 -1.83 -14.04
N GLY A 159 -10.42 -1.50 -12.84
CA GLY A 159 -10.59 -0.12 -12.42
C GLY A 159 -10.70 -0.02 -10.90
N GLU A 160 -10.33 1.13 -10.39
CA GLU A 160 -10.36 1.46 -8.97
C GLU A 160 -10.81 2.91 -8.79
N TYR A 161 -11.51 3.16 -7.70
CA TYR A 161 -11.86 4.49 -7.23
C TYR A 161 -11.49 4.62 -5.74
N TRP A 162 -10.91 5.76 -5.39
CA TRP A 162 -10.48 6.09 -4.04
C TRP A 162 -10.92 7.50 -3.69
N GLN A 163 -11.20 7.74 -2.42
CA GLN A 163 -11.59 9.06 -1.93
C GLN A 163 -11.11 9.26 -0.49
N ASP A 164 -10.61 10.45 -0.19
CA ASP A 164 -10.41 10.95 1.17
C ASP A 164 -11.58 11.86 1.55
N THR A 165 -12.33 11.48 2.57
CA THR A 165 -13.56 12.21 2.99
C THR A 165 -13.25 13.43 3.87
N THR A 166 -12.02 13.59 4.31
CA THR A 166 -11.59 14.70 5.18
C THR A 166 -10.83 15.78 4.42
N PHE A 167 -10.25 15.44 3.27
CA PHE A 167 -9.44 16.36 2.49
C PHE A 167 -10.29 17.40 1.76
N LYS A 168 -9.81 18.66 1.76
CA LYS A 168 -10.44 19.77 1.04
C LYS A 168 -9.63 20.08 -0.20
N GLY A 169 -10.12 19.71 -1.35
CA GLY A 169 -9.45 19.90 -2.64
C GLY A 169 -9.72 18.71 -3.56
N GLU A 170 -8.74 18.28 -4.31
CA GLU A 170 -8.82 17.07 -5.12
C GLU A 170 -8.69 15.83 -4.20
N ASP A 171 -9.84 15.36 -3.72
CA ASP A 171 -9.98 14.35 -2.69
C ASP A 171 -10.16 12.93 -3.25
N ASP A 172 -10.19 12.77 -4.57
CA ASP A 172 -10.41 11.48 -5.22
C ASP A 172 -9.26 11.06 -6.14
N ALA A 173 -9.15 9.77 -6.35
CA ALA A 173 -8.27 9.18 -7.34
C ALA A 173 -8.95 7.98 -8.01
N TRP A 174 -8.67 7.78 -9.28
CA TRP A 174 -9.18 6.61 -9.99
C TRP A 174 -8.23 6.14 -11.08
N ASN A 175 -8.29 4.85 -11.35
CA ASN A 175 -7.68 4.29 -12.52
C ASN A 175 -8.66 3.42 -13.29
N ALA A 176 -8.40 3.23 -14.58
CA ALA A 176 -9.06 2.25 -15.41
C ALA A 176 -8.09 1.75 -16.48
N GLY A 177 -8.12 0.46 -16.73
CA GLY A 177 -7.17 -0.12 -17.66
C GLY A 177 -7.57 -1.47 -18.20
N ILE A 178 -6.72 -1.94 -19.12
CA ILE A 178 -6.81 -3.26 -19.73
C ILE A 178 -5.43 -3.93 -19.66
N GLY A 179 -5.42 -5.18 -19.29
CA GLY A 179 -4.23 -6.03 -19.31
C GLY A 179 -4.35 -7.17 -20.29
N TYR A 180 -3.23 -7.64 -20.81
CA TYR A 180 -3.12 -8.82 -21.65
C TYR A 180 -2.02 -9.74 -21.14
N GLY A 181 -2.28 -11.04 -21.14
CA GLY A 181 -1.34 -12.06 -20.69
C GLY A 181 -1.20 -12.12 -19.18
N MET A 182 -0.45 -13.11 -18.73
CA MET A 182 -0.13 -13.31 -17.31
C MET A 182 1.35 -13.67 -17.17
N LYS A 183 2.08 -12.84 -16.44
CA LYS A 183 3.48 -13.10 -16.10
C LYS A 183 3.53 -14.07 -14.92
N ASP A 184 4.15 -15.22 -15.14
CA ASP A 184 4.47 -16.18 -14.07
C ASP A 184 6.00 -16.23 -13.90
N LEU A 185 6.50 -15.71 -12.79
CA LEU A 185 7.94 -15.65 -12.51
C LEU A 185 8.61 -17.03 -12.41
N LYS A 186 7.82 -18.10 -12.23
CA LYS A 186 8.30 -19.49 -12.19
C LYS A 186 8.36 -20.14 -13.57
N LYS A 187 7.83 -19.48 -14.60
CA LYS A 187 7.77 -20.01 -15.98
C LYS A 187 8.45 -19.06 -16.94
N PRO A 188 9.64 -19.42 -17.46
CA PRO A 188 10.33 -18.64 -18.48
C PRO A 188 9.46 -18.43 -19.73
N GLY A 189 9.54 -17.23 -20.33
CA GLY A 189 8.81 -16.89 -21.54
C GLY A 189 7.38 -16.38 -21.34
N THR A 190 6.89 -16.31 -20.09
CA THR A 190 5.61 -15.66 -19.79
C THR A 190 5.79 -14.14 -19.67
N TRP A 191 4.81 -13.39 -20.15
CA TRP A 191 4.81 -11.93 -20.09
C TRP A 191 3.40 -11.39 -19.92
N SER A 192 3.30 -10.17 -19.46
CA SER A 192 2.06 -9.41 -19.40
C SER A 192 2.29 -7.97 -19.84
N LEU A 193 1.25 -7.35 -20.35
CA LEU A 193 1.20 -5.94 -20.69
C LEU A 193 -0.06 -5.33 -20.09
N ASP A 194 0.10 -4.26 -19.34
CA ASP A 194 -0.99 -3.48 -18.79
C ASP A 194 -0.92 -2.06 -19.30
N VAL A 195 -2.07 -1.53 -19.68
CA VAL A 195 -2.26 -0.13 -20.06
C VAL A 195 -3.37 0.43 -19.19
N ALA A 196 -3.07 1.48 -18.45
CA ALA A 196 -4.03 2.14 -17.58
C ALA A 196 -3.94 3.66 -17.72
N TYR A 197 -5.05 4.30 -17.51
CA TYR A 197 -5.13 5.74 -17.26
C TYR A 197 -5.35 5.94 -15.76
N ASN A 198 -4.56 6.82 -15.17
CA ASN A 198 -4.65 7.18 -13.76
C ASN A 198 -4.96 8.67 -13.63
N ASN A 199 -5.88 9.00 -12.74
CA ASN A 199 -6.11 10.34 -12.25
C ASN A 199 -5.93 10.29 -10.73
N VAL A 200 -5.08 11.13 -10.18
CA VAL A 200 -4.72 11.10 -8.77
C VAL A 200 -4.86 12.48 -8.19
N GLY A 201 -5.85 12.64 -7.30
CA GLY A 201 -6.00 13.83 -6.48
C GLY A 201 -5.01 13.81 -5.31
N GLU A 202 -4.62 14.99 -4.88
CA GLU A 202 -3.60 15.18 -3.84
C GLU A 202 -3.98 14.56 -2.50
N GLY A 203 -5.29 14.57 -2.15
CA GLY A 203 -5.78 14.02 -0.89
C GLY A 203 -5.66 12.51 -0.75
N VAL A 204 -5.52 11.78 -1.85
CA VAL A 204 -5.45 10.30 -1.84
C VAL A 204 -4.03 9.78 -2.08
N TYR A 205 -3.13 10.61 -2.60
CA TYR A 205 -1.77 10.20 -2.90
C TYR A 205 -0.92 10.11 -1.62
N LEU A 206 -0.53 8.92 -1.22
CA LEU A 206 0.30 8.69 -0.03
C LEU A 206 1.81 8.63 -0.33
N GLY A 207 2.20 8.84 -1.57
CA GLY A 207 3.58 8.82 -2.02
C GLY A 207 4.17 7.40 -2.13
N GLY A 208 5.27 7.24 -2.87
CA GLY A 208 5.95 5.95 -3.04
C GLY A 208 7.24 6.09 -3.81
#